data_044edae8c060344786e1c7829e2206f3
#
_entry.id   044edae8c060344786e1c7829e2206f3
#
_cell.length_a   1.000
_cell.length_b   1.000
_cell.length_c   1.000
_cell.angle_alpha   90.00
_cell.angle_beta   90.00
_cell.angle_gamma   90.00
#
_symmetry.space_group_name_H-M   'P 1'
#
loop_
_entity.id
_entity.type
_entity.pdbx_description
1 polymer ?
#
loop_
_entity_poly.entity_id
_entity_poly.type
_entity_poly.pdbx_seq_one_letter_code
_entity_poly.pdbx_strand_id
1 'polypeptide(L)'
;ARLHAQRARDNGWPIDALLSNDIVGNVYGGAGLIDGSTVRVFSEGPEDSPSRHLARYIQKAASIYVPSHRVRLIAREDRFGRGGDHTAFNQLGYAAVRFTESKENYDRQHTVRDTPDGVHAPYLARNARVNAAGVATLALAPPAPVVMDRGSPTLGRQPSGYDARMRWQPSPGAIGYRIFWREAWGVDWQHELYVGNVTEFVLRDISIDDYHFGVAAVGPGGHESLVSAYV
;
A
#
# COMPACT_ATOMS: atom_id res chain seq x y z
N ALA A 1 18.63 3.58 8.72
CA ALA A 1 17.19 3.87 8.65
C ALA A 1 16.70 4.74 9.82
N ARG A 2 16.91 4.37 11.10
CA ARG A 2 16.37 5.11 12.28
C ARG A 2 16.71 6.60 12.29
N LEU A 3 17.97 6.97 12.11
CA LEU A 3 18.39 8.38 12.09
C LEU A 3 17.73 9.16 10.96
N HIS A 4 17.55 8.55 9.79
CA HIS A 4 16.89 9.19 8.65
C HIS A 4 15.40 9.39 8.91
N ALA A 5 14.70 8.36 9.39
CA ALA A 5 13.29 8.43 9.74
C ALA A 5 13.03 9.50 10.82
N GLN A 6 13.87 9.55 11.87
CA GLN A 6 13.77 10.56 12.92
C GLN A 6 13.99 11.98 12.37
N ARG A 7 15.03 12.17 11.55
CA ARG A 7 15.28 13.48 10.91
C ARG A 7 14.12 13.91 10.01
N ALA A 8 13.54 13.00 9.26
CA ALA A 8 12.39 13.29 8.43
C ALA A 8 11.22 13.80 9.28
N ARG A 9 10.93 13.12 10.40
CA ARG A 9 9.89 13.54 11.33
C ARG A 9 10.19 14.89 11.98
N ASP A 10 11.39 15.07 12.51
CA ASP A 10 11.81 16.29 13.22
C ASP A 10 11.79 17.53 12.31
N ASN A 11 12.06 17.35 11.02
CA ASN A 11 12.05 18.41 10.03
C ASN A 11 10.72 18.51 9.24
N GLY A 12 9.72 17.69 9.56
CA GLY A 12 8.44 17.69 8.86
C GLY A 12 8.55 17.39 7.36
N TRP A 13 9.48 16.48 6.96
CA TRP A 13 9.63 16.15 5.55
C TRP A 13 8.40 15.40 5.04
N PRO A 14 7.82 15.82 3.90
CA PRO A 14 6.68 15.13 3.31
C PRO A 14 7.14 13.82 2.66
N ILE A 15 6.99 12.72 3.38
CA ILE A 15 7.27 11.36 2.87
C ILE A 15 5.94 10.66 2.69
N ASP A 16 5.49 10.52 1.44
CA ASP A 16 4.24 9.85 1.11
C ASP A 16 4.36 8.32 1.18
N ALA A 17 5.54 7.79 0.84
CA ALA A 17 5.77 6.34 0.85
C ALA A 17 7.26 5.99 0.97
N LEU A 18 7.54 4.83 1.57
CA LEU A 18 8.86 4.20 1.57
C LEU A 18 8.75 2.75 1.08
N LEU A 19 9.50 2.43 0.04
CA LEU A 19 9.60 1.10 -0.53
C LEU A 19 10.99 0.51 -0.24
N SER A 20 11.10 -0.32 0.78
CA SER A 20 12.35 -1.00 1.15
C SER A 20 12.51 -2.28 0.35
N ASN A 21 13.59 -2.40 -0.40
CA ASN A 21 13.91 -3.58 -1.18
C ASN A 21 15.07 -4.32 -0.50
N ASP A 22 14.78 -5.49 0.04
CA ASP A 22 15.77 -6.30 0.74
C ASP A 22 15.53 -7.78 0.44
N ILE A 23 16.55 -8.46 -0.09
CA ILE A 23 16.50 -9.84 -0.56
C ILE A 23 15.48 -9.98 -1.71
N VAL A 24 15.75 -9.36 -2.85
CA VAL A 24 14.82 -9.29 -4.00
C VAL A 24 15.38 -9.91 -5.29
N GLY A 25 16.51 -10.60 -5.22
CA GLY A 25 17.25 -11.03 -6.42
C GLY A 25 17.18 -12.51 -6.78
N ASN A 26 16.77 -13.39 -5.86
CA ASN A 26 16.83 -14.83 -6.06
C ASN A 26 15.45 -15.45 -6.33
N VAL A 27 15.41 -16.49 -7.13
CA VAL A 27 14.18 -17.26 -7.46
C VAL A 27 14.18 -18.66 -6.85
N TYR A 28 15.32 -19.12 -6.33
CA TYR A 28 15.50 -20.45 -5.78
C TYR A 28 15.30 -20.43 -4.26
N GLY A 29 14.17 -20.94 -3.80
CA GLY A 29 13.94 -21.17 -2.39
C GLY A 29 14.60 -22.43 -1.87
N GLY A 30 14.59 -22.63 -0.57
CA GLY A 30 14.96 -23.91 0.03
C GLY A 30 14.09 -25.07 -0.49
N ALA A 31 14.58 -26.30 -0.35
CA ALA A 31 13.88 -27.52 -0.76
C ALA A 31 13.52 -27.61 -2.27
N GLY A 32 14.31 -26.99 -3.13
CA GLY A 32 14.13 -27.06 -4.59
C GLY A 32 12.95 -26.24 -5.14
N LEU A 33 12.32 -25.38 -4.34
CA LEU A 33 11.25 -24.51 -4.80
C LEU A 33 11.80 -23.39 -5.69
N ILE A 34 11.13 -23.13 -6.81
CA ILE A 34 11.47 -22.06 -7.73
C ILE A 34 10.24 -21.18 -7.95
N ASP A 35 10.35 -19.88 -7.70
CA ASP A 35 9.29 -18.92 -8.03
C ASP A 35 9.92 -17.59 -8.49
N GLY A 36 9.91 -17.37 -9.79
CA GLY A 36 10.35 -16.13 -10.42
C GLY A 36 9.20 -15.21 -10.85
N SER A 37 7.96 -15.51 -10.46
CA SER A 37 6.76 -14.79 -10.92
C SER A 37 6.05 -14.00 -9.82
N THR A 38 6.52 -14.13 -8.57
CA THR A 38 5.88 -13.51 -7.40
C THR A 38 6.90 -12.75 -6.57
N VAL A 39 6.53 -11.58 -6.06
CA VAL A 39 7.24 -10.85 -5.00
C VAL A 39 6.33 -10.69 -3.79
N ARG A 40 6.88 -10.81 -2.58
CA ARG A 40 6.15 -10.54 -1.34
C ARG A 40 6.31 -9.08 -0.95
N VAL A 41 5.23 -8.47 -0.47
CA VAL A 41 5.23 -7.14 0.11
C VAL A 41 4.67 -7.23 1.53
N PHE A 42 5.54 -6.98 2.50
CA PHE A 42 5.19 -6.93 3.92
C PHE A 42 4.69 -5.55 4.28
N SER A 43 3.67 -5.49 5.11
CA SER A 43 3.07 -4.24 5.59
C SER A 43 2.61 -4.36 7.03
N GLU A 44 2.91 -3.34 7.84
CA GLU A 44 2.56 -3.27 9.24
C GLU A 44 1.03 -3.11 9.44
N GLY A 45 0.51 -3.70 10.52
CA GLY A 45 -0.86 -3.44 11.00
C GLY A 45 -1.00 -2.12 11.75
N PRO A 46 -2.21 -1.76 12.15
CA PRO A 46 -3.48 -2.47 11.94
C PRO A 46 -3.92 -2.51 10.46
N GLU A 47 -5.09 -3.12 10.18
CA GLU A 47 -5.53 -3.41 8.81
C GLU A 47 -5.70 -2.16 7.93
N ASP A 48 -6.04 -1.03 8.51
CA ASP A 48 -6.14 0.26 7.82
C ASP A 48 -4.97 1.21 8.12
N SER A 49 -3.78 0.66 8.42
CA SER A 49 -2.56 1.44 8.58
C SER A 49 -2.11 2.04 7.23
N PRO A 50 -1.33 3.13 7.24
CA PRO A 50 -0.73 3.67 6.03
C PRO A 50 0.10 2.63 5.24
N SER A 51 0.78 1.71 5.94
CA SER A 51 1.54 0.62 5.33
C SER A 51 0.65 -0.37 4.58
N ARG A 52 -0.52 -0.73 5.13
CA ARG A 52 -1.51 -1.58 4.47
C ARG A 52 -2.05 -0.94 3.21
N HIS A 53 -2.39 0.34 3.28
CA HIS A 53 -2.88 1.07 2.11
C HIS A 53 -1.82 1.16 1.02
N LEU A 54 -0.58 1.43 1.38
CA LEU A 54 0.54 1.43 0.43
C LEU A 54 0.74 0.04 -0.22
N ALA A 55 0.68 -1.03 0.55
CA ALA A 55 0.83 -2.38 0.02
C ALA A 55 -0.27 -2.75 -0.99
N ARG A 56 -1.53 -2.43 -0.68
CA ARG A 56 -2.67 -2.62 -1.60
C ARG A 56 -2.52 -1.75 -2.85
N TYR A 57 -2.08 -0.51 -2.69
CA TYR A 57 -1.80 0.39 -3.80
C TYR A 57 -0.77 -0.19 -4.76
N ILE A 58 0.36 -0.68 -4.24
CA ILE A 58 1.42 -1.31 -5.03
C ILE A 58 0.89 -2.56 -5.75
N GLN A 59 0.08 -3.37 -5.10
CA GLN A 59 -0.53 -4.55 -5.73
C GLN A 59 -1.43 -4.14 -6.89
N LYS A 60 -2.29 -3.13 -6.71
CA LYS A 60 -3.16 -2.58 -7.77
C LYS A 60 -2.32 -2.04 -8.94
N ALA A 61 -1.32 -1.20 -8.67
CA ALA A 61 -0.43 -0.67 -9.70
C ALA A 61 0.30 -1.79 -10.46
N ALA A 62 0.83 -2.79 -9.74
CA ALA A 62 1.50 -3.93 -10.36
C ALA A 62 0.56 -4.74 -11.25
N SER A 63 -0.70 -4.95 -10.85
CA SER A 63 -1.68 -5.69 -11.66
C SER A 63 -1.99 -5.01 -13.00
N ILE A 64 -1.88 -3.69 -13.05
CA ILE A 64 -2.11 -2.89 -14.26
C ILE A 64 -0.85 -2.83 -15.15
N TYR A 65 0.29 -2.48 -14.56
CA TYR A 65 1.51 -2.16 -15.33
C TYR A 65 2.50 -3.33 -15.48
N VAL A 66 2.42 -4.33 -14.61
CA VAL A 66 3.32 -5.50 -14.60
C VAL A 66 2.53 -6.80 -14.39
N PRO A 67 1.49 -7.08 -15.18
CA PRO A 67 0.54 -8.18 -14.93
C PRO A 67 1.19 -9.57 -14.91
N SER A 68 2.38 -9.71 -15.50
CA SER A 68 3.15 -10.97 -15.48
C SER A 68 3.89 -11.22 -14.17
N HIS A 69 3.86 -10.29 -13.20
CA HIS A 69 4.56 -10.40 -11.93
C HIS A 69 3.64 -10.10 -10.76
N ARG A 70 3.25 -11.14 -10.03
CA ARG A 70 2.26 -11.04 -8.96
C ARG A 70 2.86 -10.48 -7.66
N VAL A 71 2.24 -9.46 -7.11
CA VAL A 71 2.50 -8.98 -5.75
C VAL A 71 1.66 -9.79 -4.76
N ARG A 72 2.31 -10.46 -3.81
CA ARG A 72 1.66 -11.15 -2.70
C ARG A 72 1.76 -10.29 -1.45
N LEU A 73 0.63 -9.82 -0.96
CA LEU A 73 0.57 -9.06 0.28
C LEU A 73 0.79 -10.00 1.47
N ILE A 74 1.64 -9.56 2.40
CA ILE A 74 1.87 -10.24 3.67
C ILE A 74 1.46 -9.28 4.79
N ALA A 75 0.38 -9.64 5.45
CA ALA A 75 -0.24 -8.83 6.49
C ALA A 75 0.53 -8.91 7.83
N ARG A 76 1.81 -8.55 7.80
CA ARG A 76 2.67 -8.40 8.97
C ARG A 76 3.83 -7.47 8.62
N GLU A 77 4.38 -6.80 9.61
CA GLU A 77 5.47 -5.84 9.43
C GLU A 77 6.66 -6.42 8.67
N ASP A 78 7.14 -7.60 9.10
CA ASP A 78 8.26 -8.30 8.48
C ASP A 78 8.18 -9.80 8.76
N ARG A 79 9.20 -10.54 8.37
CA ARG A 79 9.42 -11.95 8.71
C ARG A 79 9.50 -12.11 10.24
N PHE A 80 9.14 -13.29 10.72
CA PHE A 80 9.14 -13.56 12.16
C PHE A 80 10.53 -13.33 12.80
N GLY A 81 10.56 -12.49 13.84
CA GLY A 81 11.78 -12.16 14.59
C GLY A 81 12.83 -11.36 13.81
N ARG A 82 12.44 -10.76 12.68
CA ARG A 82 13.33 -9.94 11.81
C ARG A 82 12.68 -8.59 11.52
N GLY A 83 13.48 -7.66 11.05
CA GLY A 83 13.06 -6.34 10.63
C GLY A 83 13.89 -5.85 9.46
N GLY A 84 13.60 -4.65 8.98
CA GLY A 84 14.29 -3.99 7.89
C GLY A 84 14.25 -2.47 8.03
N ASP A 85 14.70 -1.78 6.99
CA ASP A 85 14.76 -0.32 7.00
C ASP A 85 13.39 0.36 7.11
N HIS A 86 12.35 -0.29 6.59
CA HIS A 86 10.96 0.17 6.67
C HIS A 86 10.44 0.26 8.12
N THR A 87 10.88 -0.64 9.01
CA THR A 87 10.45 -0.68 10.42
C THR A 87 10.63 0.66 11.11
N ALA A 88 11.74 1.36 10.88
CA ALA A 88 11.99 2.64 11.51
C ALA A 88 11.02 3.74 11.05
N PHE A 89 10.51 3.65 9.83
CA PHE A 89 9.50 4.56 9.29
C PHE A 89 8.10 4.21 9.78
N ASN A 90 7.77 2.92 9.83
CA ASN A 90 6.50 2.45 10.39
C ASN A 90 6.31 2.90 11.84
N GLN A 91 7.34 2.76 12.68
CA GLN A 91 7.34 3.20 14.08
C GLN A 91 7.07 4.70 14.26
N LEU A 92 7.29 5.50 13.22
CA LEU A 92 7.00 6.93 13.18
C LEU A 92 5.71 7.26 12.40
N GLY A 93 4.93 6.26 12.00
CA GLY A 93 3.64 6.44 11.35
C GLY A 93 3.69 6.71 9.83
N TYR A 94 4.85 6.55 9.21
CA TYR A 94 4.97 6.66 7.76
C TYR A 94 4.46 5.41 7.04
N ALA A 95 3.90 5.59 5.86
CA ALA A 95 3.58 4.49 4.95
C ALA A 95 4.87 3.83 4.46
N ALA A 96 5.21 2.68 4.98
CA ALA A 96 6.43 1.98 4.60
C ALA A 96 6.18 0.48 4.44
N VAL A 97 6.72 -0.10 3.37
CA VAL A 97 6.60 -1.52 3.05
C VAL A 97 7.96 -2.13 2.74
N ARG A 98 8.04 -3.45 2.90
CA ARG A 98 9.23 -4.22 2.51
C ARG A 98 8.91 -5.17 1.38
N PHE A 99 9.69 -5.07 0.30
CA PHE A 99 9.75 -6.07 -0.76
C PHE A 99 10.74 -7.17 -0.40
N THR A 100 10.36 -8.40 -0.66
CA THR A 100 11.25 -9.55 -0.52
C THR A 100 10.89 -10.63 -1.53
N GLU A 101 11.86 -11.40 -1.96
CA GLU A 101 11.65 -12.49 -2.93
C GLU A 101 10.59 -13.49 -2.47
N SER A 102 9.96 -14.17 -3.41
CA SER A 102 8.85 -15.09 -3.14
C SER A 102 9.19 -16.19 -2.14
N LYS A 103 10.39 -16.76 -2.29
CA LYS A 103 10.92 -17.85 -1.46
C LYS A 103 12.36 -17.54 -1.09
N GLU A 104 12.58 -17.16 0.15
CA GLU A 104 13.95 -16.92 0.63
C GLU A 104 14.75 -18.21 0.70
N ASN A 105 16.01 -18.12 0.29
CA ASN A 105 17.03 -19.12 0.53
C ASN A 105 18.07 -18.54 1.49
N TYR A 106 18.17 -19.12 2.67
CA TYR A 106 19.07 -18.64 3.73
C TYR A 106 20.52 -19.15 3.57
N ASP A 107 20.78 -20.06 2.63
CA ASP A 107 22.09 -20.71 2.48
C ASP A 107 23.22 -19.75 2.11
N ARG A 108 22.88 -18.64 1.47
CA ARG A 108 23.86 -17.63 1.04
C ARG A 108 23.88 -16.37 1.91
N GLN A 109 22.74 -16.03 2.54
CA GLN A 109 22.58 -14.77 3.28
C GLN A 109 23.62 -14.65 4.41
N HIS A 110 24.26 -13.49 4.50
CA HIS A 110 25.27 -13.18 5.51
C HIS A 110 26.50 -14.10 5.48
N THR A 111 26.83 -14.70 4.34
CA THR A 111 27.99 -15.57 4.14
C THR A 111 28.86 -15.11 2.98
N VAL A 112 30.10 -15.63 2.90
CA VAL A 112 31.00 -15.40 1.76
C VAL A 112 30.45 -15.96 0.43
N ARG A 113 29.40 -16.79 0.48
CA ARG A 113 28.73 -17.34 -0.70
C ARG A 113 27.62 -16.45 -1.25
N ASP A 114 27.37 -15.30 -0.61
CA ASP A 114 26.42 -14.30 -1.11
C ASP A 114 27.10 -13.45 -2.21
N THR A 115 27.10 -14.03 -3.40
CA THR A 115 27.81 -13.55 -4.58
C THR A 115 26.84 -13.26 -5.72
N PRO A 116 27.19 -12.41 -6.71
CA PRO A 116 26.30 -11.98 -7.79
C PRO A 116 25.71 -13.12 -8.64
N ASP A 117 26.33 -14.30 -8.68
CA ASP A 117 25.80 -15.48 -9.39
C ASP A 117 24.50 -16.02 -8.78
N GLY A 118 24.17 -15.63 -7.54
CA GLY A 118 22.87 -15.91 -6.92
C GLY A 118 21.73 -15.06 -7.44
N VAL A 119 22.01 -14.00 -8.20
CA VAL A 119 20.99 -13.07 -8.68
C VAL A 119 20.41 -13.53 -10.02
N HIS A 120 19.08 -13.66 -10.05
CA HIS A 120 18.33 -13.91 -11.28
C HIS A 120 17.90 -12.58 -11.91
N ALA A 121 18.70 -12.04 -12.83
CA ALA A 121 18.50 -10.70 -13.39
C ALA A 121 17.09 -10.43 -13.96
N PRO A 122 16.44 -11.37 -14.72
CA PRO A 122 15.07 -11.16 -15.18
C PRO A 122 14.04 -11.02 -14.04
N TYR A 123 14.23 -11.69 -12.93
CA TYR A 123 13.37 -11.57 -11.76
C TYR A 123 13.58 -10.22 -11.06
N LEU A 124 14.82 -9.82 -10.83
CA LEU A 124 15.17 -8.52 -10.27
C LEU A 124 14.61 -7.38 -11.13
N ALA A 125 14.69 -7.48 -12.45
CA ALA A 125 14.11 -6.51 -13.38
C ALA A 125 12.58 -6.40 -13.26
N ARG A 126 11.87 -7.52 -13.02
CA ARG A 126 10.42 -7.49 -12.75
C ARG A 126 10.11 -6.80 -11.43
N ASN A 127 10.85 -7.09 -10.36
CA ASN A 127 10.73 -6.41 -9.07
C ASN A 127 10.96 -4.90 -9.20
N ALA A 128 11.97 -4.50 -9.97
CA ALA A 128 12.23 -3.08 -10.25
C ALA A 128 11.07 -2.41 -11.00
N ARG A 129 10.44 -3.09 -11.96
CA ARG A 129 9.24 -2.58 -12.67
C ARG A 129 8.05 -2.40 -11.74
N VAL A 130 7.81 -3.33 -10.82
CA VAL A 130 6.75 -3.20 -9.80
C VAL A 130 6.99 -1.97 -8.93
N ASN A 131 8.23 -1.79 -8.46
CA ASN A 131 8.62 -0.60 -7.69
C ASN A 131 8.42 0.69 -8.51
N ALA A 132 8.88 0.71 -9.75
CA ALA A 132 8.75 1.87 -10.64
C ALA A 132 7.27 2.21 -10.90
N ALA A 133 6.41 1.21 -11.12
CA ALA A 133 4.97 1.41 -11.29
C ALA A 133 4.35 2.04 -10.03
N GLY A 134 4.62 1.50 -8.85
CA GLY A 134 4.10 2.04 -7.60
C GLY A 134 4.57 3.47 -7.32
N VAL A 135 5.89 3.73 -7.45
CA VAL A 135 6.46 5.06 -7.19
C VAL A 135 5.98 6.08 -8.22
N ALA A 136 6.01 5.76 -9.51
CA ALA A 136 5.65 6.71 -10.57
C ALA A 136 4.16 7.09 -10.49
N THR A 137 3.27 6.11 -10.32
CA THR A 137 1.83 6.38 -10.22
C THR A 137 1.49 7.19 -8.98
N LEU A 138 2.12 6.90 -7.83
CA LEU A 138 1.90 7.64 -6.60
C LEU A 138 2.46 9.07 -6.68
N ALA A 139 3.64 9.26 -7.26
CA ALA A 139 4.24 10.58 -7.43
C ALA A 139 3.46 11.51 -8.38
N LEU A 140 2.63 10.95 -9.27
CA LEU A 140 1.77 11.68 -10.19
C LEU A 140 0.35 11.87 -9.64
N ALA A 141 0.03 11.25 -8.52
CA ALA A 141 -1.28 11.34 -7.89
C ALA A 141 -1.44 12.63 -7.06
N PRO A 142 -2.68 13.12 -6.89
CA PRO A 142 -2.97 14.14 -5.89
C PRO A 142 -2.70 13.62 -4.46
N PRO A 143 -2.57 14.50 -3.46
CA PRO A 143 -2.54 14.08 -2.06
C PRO A 143 -3.80 13.29 -1.67
N ALA A 144 -3.65 12.36 -0.73
CA ALA A 144 -4.78 11.59 -0.21
C ALA A 144 -5.82 12.52 0.48
N PRO A 145 -7.13 12.29 0.30
CA PRO A 145 -8.16 13.10 0.93
C PRO A 145 -8.13 13.04 2.45
N VAL A 146 -8.45 14.14 3.13
CA VAL A 146 -8.62 14.14 4.59
C VAL A 146 -10.06 13.76 4.92
N VAL A 147 -10.22 12.65 5.65
CA VAL A 147 -11.52 12.08 6.04
C VAL A 147 -11.82 12.23 7.54
N MET A 148 -10.96 12.94 8.26
CA MET A 148 -11.11 13.18 9.70
C MET A 148 -11.51 14.63 9.95
N ASP A 149 -12.40 14.86 10.89
CA ASP A 149 -12.71 16.17 11.43
C ASP A 149 -12.67 16.09 12.98
N ARG A 150 -11.82 16.91 13.60
CA ARG A 150 -11.64 16.99 15.05
C ARG A 150 -11.39 15.63 15.73
N GLY A 151 -10.65 14.75 15.03
CA GLY A 151 -10.30 13.43 15.53
C GLY A 151 -11.36 12.35 15.37
N SER A 152 -12.41 12.63 14.58
CA SER A 152 -13.46 11.65 14.27
C SER A 152 -13.59 11.47 12.75
N PRO A 153 -13.87 10.24 12.26
CA PRO A 153 -14.15 10.00 10.85
C PRO A 153 -15.39 10.78 10.38
N THR A 154 -15.31 11.35 9.18
CA THR A 154 -16.45 12.06 8.57
C THR A 154 -17.41 11.11 7.84
N LEU A 155 -17.70 9.99 8.46
CA LEU A 155 -18.64 8.97 8.03
C LEU A 155 -19.93 9.07 8.84
N GLY A 156 -21.07 9.06 8.19
CA GLY A 156 -22.39 9.17 8.85
C GLY A 156 -23.42 8.24 8.23
N ARG A 157 -24.47 7.96 9.01
CA ARG A 157 -25.66 7.23 8.56
C ARG A 157 -26.63 8.18 7.90
N GLN A 158 -27.22 7.82 6.75
CA GLN A 158 -28.20 8.66 6.03
C GLN A 158 -29.06 7.82 5.09
N PRO A 159 -30.30 8.25 4.88
CA PRO A 159 -31.25 8.76 5.88
C PRO A 159 -31.90 7.61 6.65
N SER A 160 -31.77 6.37 6.13
CA SER A 160 -32.39 5.16 6.66
C SER A 160 -31.71 4.59 7.92
N GLY A 161 -30.49 5.06 8.23
CA GLY A 161 -29.61 4.49 9.23
C GLY A 161 -28.71 3.36 8.70
N TYR A 162 -28.90 2.97 7.44
CA TYR A 162 -28.11 1.93 6.76
C TYR A 162 -27.23 2.48 5.64
N ASP A 163 -27.53 3.67 5.09
CA ASP A 163 -26.73 4.26 4.04
C ASP A 163 -25.43 4.83 4.61
N ALA A 164 -24.33 4.69 3.87
CA ALA A 164 -23.05 5.26 4.24
C ALA A 164 -22.86 6.62 3.59
N ARG A 165 -22.88 7.70 4.39
CA ARG A 165 -22.57 9.06 3.96
C ARG A 165 -21.11 9.37 4.24
N MET A 166 -20.31 9.41 3.20
CA MET A 166 -18.88 9.72 3.23
C MET A 166 -18.66 11.19 2.89
N ARG A 167 -17.81 11.90 3.67
CA ARG A 167 -17.38 13.26 3.38
C ARG A 167 -15.87 13.34 3.51
N TRP A 168 -15.25 14.21 2.72
CA TRP A 168 -13.82 14.43 2.73
C TRP A 168 -13.48 15.88 2.35
N GLN A 169 -12.26 16.30 2.72
CA GLN A 169 -11.74 17.59 2.28
C GLN A 169 -11.19 17.46 0.85
N PRO A 170 -11.35 18.49 0.00
CA PRO A 170 -10.84 18.47 -1.36
C PRO A 170 -9.32 18.36 -1.38
N SER A 171 -8.80 17.51 -2.27
CA SER A 171 -7.35 17.33 -2.49
C SER A 171 -6.88 18.26 -3.62
N PRO A 172 -5.82 19.05 -3.41
CA PRO A 172 -5.25 19.89 -4.47
C PRO A 172 -4.85 19.06 -5.70
N GLY A 173 -5.26 19.51 -6.89
CA GLY A 173 -4.98 18.82 -8.16
C GLY A 173 -5.86 17.62 -8.47
N ALA A 174 -6.80 17.25 -7.61
CA ALA A 174 -7.77 16.23 -7.91
C ALA A 174 -8.80 16.71 -8.95
N ILE A 175 -9.13 15.86 -9.91
CA ILE A 175 -10.22 16.07 -10.88
C ILE A 175 -11.46 15.22 -10.54
N GLY A 176 -11.34 14.35 -9.55
CA GLY A 176 -12.41 13.49 -9.07
C GLY A 176 -11.95 12.61 -7.93
N TYR A 177 -12.84 11.77 -7.48
CA TYR A 177 -12.61 10.87 -6.36
C TYR A 177 -13.16 9.49 -6.68
N ARG A 178 -12.53 8.47 -6.07
CA ARG A 178 -12.99 7.09 -6.08
C ARG A 178 -13.24 6.67 -4.64
N ILE A 179 -14.44 6.19 -4.36
CA ILE A 179 -14.76 5.56 -3.08
C ILE A 179 -14.47 4.06 -3.16
N PHE A 180 -14.13 3.51 -2.01
CA PHE A 180 -13.83 2.09 -1.81
C PHE A 180 -14.64 1.57 -0.64
N TRP A 181 -15.07 0.32 -0.72
CA TRP A 181 -15.62 -0.36 0.45
C TRP A 181 -15.29 -1.85 0.43
N ARG A 182 -15.19 -2.40 1.61
CA ARG A 182 -14.91 -3.81 1.85
C ARG A 182 -15.70 -4.30 3.05
N GLU A 183 -16.06 -5.57 3.03
CA GLU A 183 -16.64 -6.23 4.21
C GLU A 183 -15.70 -6.09 5.41
N ALA A 184 -16.28 -5.90 6.61
CA ALA A 184 -15.50 -5.64 7.83
C ALA A 184 -14.54 -6.80 8.20
N TRP A 185 -14.80 -8.00 7.71
CA TRP A 185 -13.93 -9.18 7.83
C TRP A 185 -12.99 -9.38 6.63
N GLY A 186 -13.13 -8.59 5.56
CA GLY A 186 -12.28 -8.63 4.39
C GLY A 186 -11.00 -7.81 4.59
N VAL A 187 -9.89 -8.25 3.97
CA VAL A 187 -8.60 -7.54 4.06
C VAL A 187 -8.34 -6.62 2.88
N ASP A 188 -8.96 -6.87 1.73
CA ASP A 188 -8.76 -6.12 0.49
C ASP A 188 -10.01 -5.33 0.11
N TRP A 189 -9.83 -4.19 -0.55
CA TRP A 189 -10.94 -3.42 -1.12
C TRP A 189 -11.63 -4.25 -2.21
N GLN A 190 -12.87 -4.68 -1.93
CA GLN A 190 -13.63 -5.55 -2.82
C GLN A 190 -14.42 -4.74 -3.85
N HIS A 191 -14.74 -3.51 -3.52
CA HIS A 191 -15.58 -2.64 -4.34
C HIS A 191 -14.96 -1.26 -4.48
N GLU A 192 -15.14 -0.66 -5.65
CA GLU A 192 -14.73 0.71 -5.93
C GLU A 192 -15.73 1.39 -6.89
N LEU A 193 -15.90 2.70 -6.72
CA LEU A 193 -16.78 3.51 -7.58
C LEU A 193 -16.18 4.90 -7.77
N TYR A 194 -15.98 5.32 -9.03
CA TYR A 194 -15.63 6.70 -9.35
C TYR A 194 -16.88 7.60 -9.21
N VAL A 195 -16.77 8.63 -8.38
CA VAL A 195 -17.91 9.49 -8.01
C VAL A 195 -17.81 10.93 -8.57
N GLY A 196 -16.83 11.20 -9.43
CA GLY A 196 -16.61 12.54 -9.99
C GLY A 196 -15.96 13.50 -9.01
N ASN A 197 -15.98 14.79 -9.35
CA ASN A 197 -15.37 15.83 -8.52
C ASN A 197 -16.36 16.35 -7.46
N VAL A 198 -16.57 15.54 -6.44
CA VAL A 198 -17.45 15.82 -5.29
C VAL A 198 -16.68 15.65 -4.00
N THR A 199 -17.14 16.25 -2.91
CA THR A 199 -16.55 16.11 -1.57
C THR A 199 -17.46 15.37 -0.58
N GLU A 200 -18.55 14.82 -1.11
CA GLU A 200 -19.50 14.01 -0.35
C GLU A 200 -20.14 13.01 -1.29
N PHE A 201 -20.40 11.81 -0.79
CA PHE A 201 -21.17 10.78 -1.49
C PHE A 201 -21.96 9.92 -0.49
N VAL A 202 -23.17 9.55 -0.88
CA VAL A 202 -24.02 8.62 -0.11
C VAL A 202 -24.11 7.31 -0.89
N LEU A 203 -23.50 6.28 -0.34
CA LEU A 203 -23.67 4.91 -0.82
C LEU A 203 -24.94 4.35 -0.17
N ARG A 204 -25.96 4.09 -0.99
CA ARG A 204 -27.28 3.67 -0.54
C ARG A 204 -27.40 2.16 -0.44
N ASP A 205 -28.39 1.70 0.31
CA ASP A 205 -28.75 0.29 0.44
C ASP A 205 -27.61 -0.60 0.94
N ILE A 206 -26.76 -0.05 1.81
CA ILE A 206 -25.63 -0.75 2.41
C ILE A 206 -25.68 -0.64 3.93
N SER A 207 -25.48 -1.75 4.63
CA SER A 207 -25.30 -1.74 6.09
C SER A 207 -23.94 -1.13 6.43
N ILE A 208 -23.93 0.10 6.96
CA ILE A 208 -22.70 0.80 7.31
C ILE A 208 -21.87 0.03 8.35
N ASP A 209 -22.53 -0.78 9.17
CA ASP A 209 -21.89 -1.52 10.26
C ASP A 209 -21.14 -2.78 9.76
N ASP A 210 -21.43 -3.25 8.54
CA ASP A 210 -20.85 -4.46 7.96
C ASP A 210 -19.62 -4.16 7.06
N TYR A 211 -19.32 -2.87 6.83
CA TYR A 211 -18.28 -2.48 5.86
C TYR A 211 -17.31 -1.45 6.41
N HIS A 212 -16.07 -1.51 5.95
CA HIS A 212 -15.12 -0.41 6.01
C HIS A 212 -15.16 0.39 4.71
N PHE A 213 -14.99 1.70 4.82
CA PHE A 213 -15.04 2.64 3.70
C PHE A 213 -13.74 3.41 3.58
N GLY A 214 -13.46 3.86 2.36
CA GLY A 214 -12.31 4.71 2.08
C GLY A 214 -12.54 5.55 0.83
N VAL A 215 -11.69 6.56 0.63
CA VAL A 215 -11.70 7.43 -0.54
C VAL A 215 -10.29 7.71 -1.01
N ALA A 216 -10.08 7.77 -2.33
CA ALA A 216 -8.86 8.24 -2.96
C ALA A 216 -9.15 9.41 -3.91
N ALA A 217 -8.21 10.34 -4.02
CA ALA A 217 -8.25 11.41 -5.00
C ALA A 217 -7.71 10.91 -6.35
N VAL A 218 -8.30 11.36 -7.45
CA VAL A 218 -7.92 11.01 -8.82
C VAL A 218 -7.42 12.25 -9.54
N GLY A 219 -6.20 12.21 -10.06
CA GLY A 219 -5.57 13.28 -10.81
C GLY A 219 -5.87 13.24 -12.31
N PRO A 220 -5.44 14.27 -13.09
CA PRO A 220 -5.72 14.39 -14.52
C PRO A 220 -5.24 13.19 -15.37
N GLY A 221 -4.19 12.51 -14.96
CA GLY A 221 -3.67 11.32 -15.62
C GLY A 221 -4.37 10.01 -15.22
N GLY A 222 -5.40 10.07 -14.37
CA GLY A 222 -6.04 8.89 -13.81
C GLY A 222 -5.26 8.24 -12.66
N HIS A 223 -4.18 8.86 -12.20
CA HIS A 223 -3.39 8.39 -11.06
C HIS A 223 -4.14 8.66 -9.76
N GLU A 224 -4.23 7.65 -8.92
CA GLU A 224 -4.96 7.71 -7.66
C GLU A 224 -4.01 7.91 -6.48
N SER A 225 -4.45 8.63 -5.47
CA SER A 225 -3.75 8.71 -4.18
C SER A 225 -3.82 7.39 -3.41
N LEU A 226 -3.12 7.29 -2.29
CA LEU A 226 -3.45 6.27 -1.30
C LEU A 226 -4.91 6.46 -0.83
N VAL A 227 -5.54 5.36 -0.46
CA VAL A 227 -6.89 5.39 0.11
C VAL A 227 -6.83 5.92 1.54
N SER A 228 -7.64 6.92 1.84
CA SER A 228 -7.91 7.35 3.22
C SER A 228 -9.12 6.59 3.74
N ALA A 229 -8.91 5.76 4.76
CA ALA A 229 -9.98 4.97 5.37
C ALA A 229 -10.71 5.77 6.47
N TYR A 230 -12.00 5.51 6.60
CA TYR A 230 -12.86 6.03 7.66
C TYR A 230 -12.81 5.09 8.88
N VAL A 231 -11.77 5.20 9.71
CA VAL A 231 -11.50 4.35 10.88
C VAL A 231 -11.26 5.17 12.14
#